data_99f6fe5fc0395012a54deabbd22a86ff
#
_entry.id   99f6fe5fc0395012a54deabbd22a86ff
#
_cell.length_a   1.000
_cell.length_b   1.000
_cell.length_c   1.000
_cell.angle_alpha   90.00
_cell.angle_beta   90.00
_cell.angle_gamma   90.00
#
_symmetry.space_group_name_H-M   'P 1'
#
loop_
_entity.id
_entity.type
_entity.pdbx_description
1 polymer ?
#
loop_
_entity_poly.entity_id
_entity_poly.type
_entity_poly.pdbx_seq_one_letter_code
_entity_poly.pdbx_strand_id
1 'polypeptide(L)'
;MAAVGFSAGAWVTLSVAETNAFDLFEPQSKLQLRAAAAFYPPCRGAATRPGMPTLIFIGALDDWTPAAECTNRVAIWGNEGPPIELIVYPGAYHGFYYQHLQPGTMLFGHWLEYNGAAVDDATRRLRQFLDRHLN
;
A
#
# COMPACT_ATOMS: atom_id res chain seq x y z
N MET A 1 16.64 1.77 -1.39
CA MET A 1 15.70 0.67 -1.73
C MET A 1 14.27 1.03 -1.38
N ALA A 2 13.27 0.22 -1.76
CA ALA A 2 11.88 0.43 -1.40
C ALA A 2 11.29 -0.83 -0.74
N ALA A 3 10.27 -0.63 0.10
CA ALA A 3 9.41 -1.71 0.60
C ALA A 3 8.13 -1.76 -0.23
N VAL A 4 7.73 -2.96 -0.66
CA VAL A 4 6.46 -3.19 -1.34
C VAL A 4 5.75 -4.36 -0.66
N GLY A 5 4.51 -4.17 -0.28
CA GLY A 5 3.75 -5.20 0.43
C GLY A 5 2.30 -5.28 0.00
N PHE A 6 1.68 -6.45 0.26
CA PHE A 6 0.32 -6.79 -0.12
C PHE A 6 -0.46 -7.28 1.11
N SER A 7 -1.68 -6.79 1.33
CA SER A 7 -2.54 -7.18 2.45
C SER A 7 -1.82 -7.04 3.80
N ALA A 8 -1.65 -8.12 4.55
CA ALA A 8 -0.88 -8.12 5.80
C ALA A 8 0.57 -7.62 5.61
N GLY A 9 1.22 -7.96 4.48
CA GLY A 9 2.54 -7.43 4.10
C GLY A 9 2.51 -5.92 3.82
N ALA A 10 1.40 -5.39 3.35
CA ALA A 10 1.21 -3.95 3.18
C ALA A 10 1.11 -3.22 4.53
N TRP A 11 0.50 -3.83 5.54
CA TRP A 11 0.54 -3.31 6.91
C TRP A 11 1.98 -3.21 7.45
N VAL A 12 2.77 -4.28 7.27
CA VAL A 12 4.20 -4.26 7.63
C VAL A 12 4.93 -3.16 6.87
N THR A 13 4.67 -3.00 5.57
CA THR A 13 5.26 -1.94 4.74
C THR A 13 4.95 -0.55 5.28
N LEU A 14 3.71 -0.27 5.66
CA LEU A 14 3.34 1.01 6.27
C LEU A 14 4.02 1.19 7.63
N SER A 15 4.09 0.14 8.46
CA SER A 15 4.73 0.19 9.77
C SER A 15 6.23 0.50 9.68
N VAL A 16 6.97 -0.10 8.75
CA VAL A 16 8.38 0.22 8.55
C VAL A 16 8.58 1.61 7.94
N ALA A 17 7.62 2.10 7.16
CA ALA A 17 7.66 3.46 6.63
C ALA A 17 7.45 4.52 7.72
N GLU A 18 6.65 4.22 8.76
CA GLU A 18 6.42 5.12 9.89
C GLU A 18 7.66 5.34 10.75
N THR A 19 8.40 4.30 11.03
CA THR A 19 9.39 4.27 12.11
C THR A 19 10.83 4.30 11.64
N ASN A 20 11.12 4.27 10.33
CA ASN A 20 12.45 3.93 9.86
C ASN A 20 12.98 2.67 10.59
N ALA A 21 12.13 1.67 10.74
CA ALA A 21 12.44 0.46 11.52
C ALA A 21 13.74 -0.21 11.05
N PHE A 22 14.09 0.01 9.79
CA PHE A 22 15.38 -0.43 9.24
C PHE A 22 16.58 0.20 9.96
N ASP A 23 16.46 1.47 10.31
CA ASP A 23 17.52 2.19 11.05
C ASP A 23 17.62 1.72 12.51
N LEU A 24 16.51 1.19 13.07
CA LEU A 24 16.48 0.63 14.42
C LEU A 24 17.13 -0.75 14.49
N PHE A 25 16.98 -1.58 13.46
CA PHE A 25 17.51 -2.95 13.43
C PHE A 25 18.91 -3.04 12.83
N GLU A 26 19.24 -2.14 11.91
CA GLU A 26 20.53 -2.11 11.20
C GLU A 26 21.08 -0.67 11.13
N PRO A 27 21.37 -0.05 12.28
CA PRO A 27 21.78 1.37 12.33
C PRO A 27 23.10 1.67 11.61
N GLN A 28 23.89 0.65 11.28
CA GLN A 28 25.16 0.78 10.53
C GLN A 28 25.01 0.37 9.06
N SER A 29 23.81 -0.04 8.62
CA SER A 29 23.57 -0.39 7.23
C SER A 29 23.67 0.85 6.34
N LYS A 30 24.40 0.72 5.24
CA LYS A 30 24.39 1.73 4.15
C LYS A 30 23.10 1.67 3.31
N LEU A 31 22.24 0.68 3.57
CA LEU A 31 20.98 0.50 2.87
C LEU A 31 19.89 1.34 3.56
N GLN A 32 19.37 2.31 2.84
CA GLN A 32 18.27 3.15 3.32
C GLN A 32 16.97 2.83 2.61
N LEU A 33 15.89 2.69 3.38
CA LEU A 33 14.54 2.64 2.83
C LEU A 33 14.15 4.06 2.42
N ARG A 34 13.82 4.25 1.14
CA ARG A 34 13.56 5.57 0.54
C ARG A 34 12.13 5.74 0.03
N ALA A 35 11.38 4.65 -0.10
CA ALA A 35 10.00 4.66 -0.58
C ALA A 35 9.24 3.43 -0.10
N ALA A 36 7.94 3.54 0.04
CA ALA A 36 7.05 2.45 0.41
C ALA A 36 5.85 2.38 -0.53
N ALA A 37 5.43 1.15 -0.91
CA ALA A 37 4.21 0.94 -1.66
C ALA A 37 3.38 -0.19 -1.03
N ALA A 38 2.12 0.09 -0.75
CA ALA A 38 1.21 -0.79 -0.03
C ALA A 38 -0.03 -1.10 -0.87
N PHE A 39 -0.27 -2.38 -1.14
CA PHE A 39 -1.45 -2.86 -1.86
C PHE A 39 -2.49 -3.38 -0.89
N TYR A 40 -3.67 -2.78 -0.92
CA TYR A 40 -4.82 -3.09 -0.06
C TYR A 40 -4.45 -3.31 1.41
N PRO A 41 -3.78 -2.29 2.05
CA PRO A 41 -3.40 -2.39 3.46
C PRO A 41 -4.59 -2.20 4.39
N PRO A 42 -4.56 -2.82 5.59
CA PRO A 42 -5.44 -2.42 6.67
C PRO A 42 -5.00 -1.07 7.25
N CYS A 43 -5.61 0.02 6.81
CA CYS A 43 -5.23 1.37 7.24
C CYS A 43 -5.69 1.75 8.66
N ARG A 44 -6.60 0.97 9.26
CA ARG A 44 -7.11 1.24 10.60
C ARG A 44 -6.01 1.28 11.68
N GLY A 45 -5.03 0.39 11.58
CA GLY A 45 -3.95 0.27 12.57
C GLY A 45 -2.76 1.21 12.35
N ALA A 46 -2.70 1.94 11.23
CA ALA A 46 -1.59 2.84 10.93
C ALA A 46 -1.67 4.09 11.82
N ALA A 47 -0.77 4.21 12.80
CA ALA A 47 -0.85 5.23 13.84
C ALA A 47 -0.22 6.55 13.42
N THR A 48 0.98 6.52 12.86
CA THR A 48 1.75 7.70 12.52
C THR A 48 1.88 7.88 11.00
N ARG A 49 2.16 9.09 10.59
CA ARG A 49 2.38 9.41 9.19
C ARG A 49 3.69 8.77 8.71
N PRO A 50 3.72 8.15 7.52
CA PRO A 50 4.95 7.69 6.90
C PRO A 50 6.01 8.78 6.80
N GLY A 51 7.25 8.47 7.18
CA GLY A 51 8.40 9.35 7.11
C GLY A 51 9.11 9.35 5.75
N MET A 52 8.54 8.68 4.75
CA MET A 52 9.08 8.59 3.39
C MET A 52 7.96 8.63 2.36
N PRO A 53 8.26 8.92 1.07
CA PRO A 53 7.30 8.81 -0.02
C PRO A 53 6.57 7.48 0.02
N THR A 54 5.24 7.52 0.02
CA THR A 54 4.40 6.33 0.19
C THR A 54 3.27 6.31 -0.84
N LEU A 55 3.09 5.16 -1.50
CA LEU A 55 2.04 4.92 -2.47
C LEU A 55 1.11 3.81 -1.97
N ILE A 56 -0.19 4.09 -1.91
CA ILE A 56 -1.21 3.15 -1.43
C ILE A 56 -2.20 2.87 -2.55
N PHE A 57 -2.44 1.58 -2.81
CA PHE A 57 -3.46 1.11 -3.74
C PHE A 57 -4.53 0.33 -3.00
N ILE A 58 -5.79 0.66 -3.24
CA ILE A 58 -6.93 0.00 -2.57
C ILE A 58 -8.11 -0.15 -3.53
N GLY A 59 -8.86 -1.24 -3.42
CA GLY A 59 -10.11 -1.44 -4.16
C GLY A 59 -11.28 -0.72 -3.48
N ALA A 60 -12.14 -0.06 -4.26
CA ALA A 60 -13.33 0.59 -3.73
C ALA A 60 -14.35 -0.40 -3.15
N LEU A 61 -14.33 -1.66 -3.61
CA LEU A 61 -15.20 -2.74 -3.15
C LEU A 61 -14.50 -3.68 -2.15
N ASP A 62 -13.31 -3.32 -1.67
CA ASP A 62 -12.60 -4.10 -0.66
C ASP A 62 -13.37 -4.05 0.67
N ASP A 63 -13.93 -5.19 1.07
CA ASP A 63 -14.68 -5.35 2.32
C ASP A 63 -13.84 -5.94 3.46
N TRP A 64 -12.61 -6.34 3.18
CA TRP A 64 -11.67 -6.84 4.19
C TRP A 64 -10.82 -5.70 4.78
N THR A 65 -10.28 -4.86 3.89
CA THR A 65 -9.55 -3.65 4.25
C THR A 65 -10.20 -2.44 3.55
N PRO A 66 -11.30 -1.90 4.10
CA PRO A 66 -12.14 -0.93 3.40
C PRO A 66 -11.38 0.34 2.98
N ALA A 67 -11.58 0.79 1.73
CA ALA A 67 -10.95 1.98 1.18
C ALA A 67 -11.21 3.24 2.01
N ALA A 68 -12.37 3.33 2.68
CA ALA A 68 -12.70 4.46 3.54
C ALA A 68 -11.71 4.62 4.71
N GLU A 69 -11.18 3.51 5.24
CA GLU A 69 -10.17 3.56 6.31
C GLU A 69 -8.87 4.20 5.83
N CYS A 70 -8.43 3.87 4.61
CA CYS A 70 -7.26 4.50 4.00
C CYS A 70 -7.50 5.98 3.66
N THR A 71 -8.66 6.31 3.10
CA THR A 71 -9.03 7.69 2.79
C THR A 71 -9.04 8.55 4.06
N ASN A 72 -9.66 8.08 5.12
CA ASN A 72 -9.70 8.78 6.41
C ASN A 72 -8.30 8.90 7.02
N ARG A 73 -7.49 7.87 6.94
CA ARG A 73 -6.13 7.88 7.49
C ARG A 73 -5.24 8.88 6.76
N VAL A 74 -5.25 8.89 5.43
CA VAL A 74 -4.48 9.86 4.64
C VAL A 74 -4.92 11.30 4.94
N ALA A 75 -6.21 11.54 5.13
CA ALA A 75 -6.73 12.85 5.53
C ALA A 75 -6.19 13.29 6.91
N ILE A 76 -6.14 12.37 7.89
CA ILE A 76 -5.58 12.63 9.23
C ILE A 76 -4.09 12.93 9.16
N TRP A 77 -3.33 12.20 8.36
CA TRP A 77 -1.90 12.43 8.18
C TRP A 77 -1.58 13.79 7.56
N GLY A 78 -2.49 14.34 6.74
CA GLY A 78 -2.31 15.65 6.11
C GLY A 78 -1.20 15.69 5.07
N ASN A 79 -0.81 16.90 4.68
CA ASN A 79 0.13 17.13 3.57
C ASN A 79 1.54 17.55 4.03
N GLU A 80 1.78 17.69 5.32
CA GLU A 80 3.10 18.09 5.81
C GLU A 80 4.06 16.91 5.87
N GLY A 81 5.13 16.95 5.07
CA GLY A 81 6.17 15.91 4.99
C GLY A 81 6.22 15.19 3.64
N PRO A 82 6.83 14.00 3.56
CA PRO A 82 6.97 13.26 2.31
C PRO A 82 5.62 12.97 1.64
N PRO A 83 5.55 12.92 0.29
CA PRO A 83 4.29 12.73 -0.42
C PRO A 83 3.66 11.38 -0.11
N ILE A 84 2.33 11.37 0.09
CA ILE A 84 1.52 10.17 0.20
C ILE A 84 0.49 10.20 -0.92
N GLU A 85 0.53 9.17 -1.78
CA GLU A 85 -0.41 9.00 -2.88
C GLU A 85 -1.35 7.84 -2.55
N LEU A 86 -2.66 8.07 -2.60
CA LEU A 86 -3.70 7.06 -2.43
C LEU A 86 -4.47 6.89 -3.74
N ILE A 87 -4.47 5.69 -4.28
CA ILE A 87 -5.20 5.33 -5.49
C ILE A 87 -6.30 4.34 -5.12
N VAL A 88 -7.55 4.75 -5.32
CA VAL A 88 -8.74 3.90 -5.10
C VAL A 88 -9.25 3.43 -6.44
N TYR A 89 -9.34 2.12 -6.64
CA TYR A 89 -9.80 1.51 -7.89
C TYR A 89 -11.29 1.18 -7.84
N PRO A 90 -12.14 1.85 -8.63
CA PRO A 90 -13.55 1.47 -8.76
C PRO A 90 -13.67 0.02 -9.24
N GLY A 91 -14.59 -0.75 -8.66
CA GLY A 91 -14.85 -2.13 -9.05
C GLY A 91 -13.80 -3.16 -8.64
N ALA A 92 -12.75 -2.77 -7.93
CA ALA A 92 -11.74 -3.70 -7.44
C ALA A 92 -12.02 -4.13 -6.00
N TYR A 93 -11.78 -5.40 -5.73
CA TYR A 93 -11.90 -6.06 -4.42
C TYR A 93 -10.55 -6.30 -3.76
N HIS A 94 -10.55 -6.87 -2.56
CA HIS A 94 -9.33 -7.33 -1.91
C HIS A 94 -8.57 -8.34 -2.76
N GLY A 95 -7.25 -8.24 -2.78
CA GLY A 95 -6.42 -9.18 -3.56
C GLY A 95 -6.46 -8.97 -5.07
N PHE A 96 -6.92 -7.82 -5.57
CA PHE A 96 -7.12 -7.57 -7.00
C PHE A 96 -5.87 -7.80 -7.86
N TYR A 97 -4.70 -7.87 -7.27
CA TYR A 97 -3.43 -8.06 -7.96
C TYR A 97 -3.16 -9.52 -8.34
N TYR A 98 -3.79 -10.49 -7.68
CA TYR A 98 -3.50 -11.90 -7.87
C TYR A 98 -4.38 -12.55 -8.93
N GLN A 99 -3.80 -12.88 -10.09
CA GLN A 99 -4.52 -13.46 -11.23
C GLN A 99 -5.24 -14.78 -10.91
N HIS A 100 -4.71 -15.59 -9.97
CA HIS A 100 -5.35 -16.85 -9.58
C HIS A 100 -6.67 -16.65 -8.81
N LEU A 101 -7.02 -15.42 -8.44
CA LEU A 101 -8.31 -15.10 -7.83
C LEU A 101 -9.44 -14.87 -8.87
N GLN A 102 -9.24 -15.25 -10.12
CA GLN A 102 -10.33 -15.31 -11.10
C GLN A 102 -11.09 -16.64 -11.00
N PRO A 103 -12.42 -16.61 -11.10
CA PRO A 103 -13.38 -15.50 -11.31
C PRO A 103 -13.83 -14.81 -10.03
N GLY A 104 -13.16 -15.01 -8.95
CA GLY A 104 -13.46 -14.51 -7.60
C GLY A 104 -13.69 -15.64 -6.63
N THR A 105 -13.44 -15.40 -5.35
CA THR A 105 -13.62 -16.38 -4.29
C THR A 105 -13.97 -15.72 -2.96
N MET A 106 -14.68 -16.47 -2.12
CA MET A 106 -14.95 -16.09 -0.74
C MET A 106 -13.87 -16.67 0.17
N LEU A 107 -13.24 -15.83 1.00
CA LEU A 107 -12.26 -16.26 1.99
C LEU A 107 -12.52 -15.52 3.31
N PHE A 108 -12.72 -16.28 4.40
CA PHE A 108 -13.03 -15.74 5.72
C PHE A 108 -14.18 -14.72 5.74
N GLY A 109 -15.20 -14.92 4.88
CA GLY A 109 -16.36 -14.04 4.77
C GLY A 109 -16.13 -12.79 3.91
N HIS A 110 -15.00 -12.67 3.22
CA HIS A 110 -14.66 -11.56 2.34
C HIS A 110 -14.54 -12.02 0.89
N TRP A 111 -14.95 -11.15 -0.05
CA TRP A 111 -14.82 -11.44 -1.47
C TRP A 111 -13.47 -10.95 -2.01
N LEU A 112 -12.74 -11.84 -2.68
CA LEU A 112 -11.48 -11.57 -3.34
C LEU A 112 -11.62 -11.83 -4.83
N GLU A 113 -11.13 -10.90 -5.66
CA GLU A 113 -11.23 -11.02 -7.11
C GLU A 113 -10.11 -10.28 -7.80
N TYR A 114 -9.51 -10.91 -8.81
CA TYR A 114 -8.54 -10.27 -9.70
C TYR A 114 -9.18 -9.17 -10.54
N ASN A 115 -8.47 -8.07 -10.74
CA ASN A 115 -8.90 -6.99 -11.62
C ASN A 115 -7.74 -6.54 -12.51
N GLY A 116 -7.73 -7.00 -13.77
CA GLY A 116 -6.64 -6.75 -14.71
C GLY A 116 -6.40 -5.27 -15.00
N ALA A 117 -7.46 -4.47 -15.14
CA ALA A 117 -7.34 -3.04 -15.38
C ALA A 117 -6.68 -2.31 -14.20
N ALA A 118 -7.06 -2.68 -12.97
CA ALA A 118 -6.43 -2.13 -11.76
C ALA A 118 -4.94 -2.55 -11.67
N VAL A 119 -4.62 -3.81 -12.02
CA VAL A 119 -3.23 -4.31 -12.02
C VAL A 119 -2.37 -3.55 -13.03
N ASP A 120 -2.85 -3.35 -14.24
CA ASP A 120 -2.11 -2.64 -15.29
C ASP A 120 -1.79 -1.20 -14.87
N ASP A 121 -2.78 -0.48 -14.35
CA ASP A 121 -2.59 0.89 -13.86
C ASP A 121 -1.69 0.93 -12.62
N ALA A 122 -1.90 0.05 -11.64
CA ALA A 122 -1.09 0.00 -10.43
C ALA A 122 0.37 -0.33 -10.73
N THR A 123 0.63 -1.27 -11.66
CA THR A 123 1.98 -1.63 -12.07
C THR A 123 2.69 -0.44 -12.73
N ARG A 124 2.00 0.27 -13.63
CA ARG A 124 2.53 1.47 -14.28
C ARG A 124 2.85 2.57 -13.26
N ARG A 125 1.92 2.85 -12.35
CA ARG A 125 2.11 3.86 -11.28
C ARG A 125 3.24 3.48 -10.32
N LEU A 126 3.32 2.21 -9.94
CA LEU A 126 4.40 1.72 -9.07
C LEU A 126 5.77 1.95 -9.71
N ARG A 127 5.93 1.60 -10.99
CA ARG A 127 7.19 1.86 -11.71
C ARG A 127 7.55 3.33 -11.71
N GLN A 128 6.62 4.21 -12.10
CA GLN A 128 6.83 5.66 -12.11
C GLN A 128 7.18 6.20 -10.71
N PHE A 129 6.53 5.70 -9.68
CA PHE A 129 6.80 6.07 -8.30
C PHE A 129 8.21 5.65 -7.87
N LEU A 130 8.60 4.41 -8.15
CA LEU A 130 9.94 3.92 -7.82
C LEU A 130 11.04 4.68 -8.59
N ASP A 131 10.81 4.98 -9.87
CA ASP A 131 11.75 5.77 -10.69
C ASP A 131 11.96 7.17 -10.10
N ARG A 132 10.90 7.82 -9.62
CA ARG A 132 11.01 9.16 -8.99
C ARG A 132 11.77 9.16 -7.67
N HIS A 133 11.67 8.09 -6.89
CA HIS A 133 12.16 8.09 -5.50
C HIS A 133 13.40 7.25 -5.24
N LEU A 134 13.80 6.37 -6.18
CA LEU A 134 15.00 5.53 -6.03
C LEU A 134 16.19 5.98 -6.88
N ASN A 135 15.96 6.77 -7.91
CA ASN A 135 17.01 7.30 -8.79
C ASN A 135 17.57 8.64 -8.34
#